data_0d2838860b528da37da2998a5a29d695
#
_entry.id   0d2838860b528da37da2998a5a29d695
#
_cell.length_a   1.000
_cell.length_b   1.000
_cell.length_c   1.000
_cell.angle_alpha   90.00
_cell.angle_beta   90.00
_cell.angle_gamma   90.00
#
_symmetry.space_group_name_H-M   'P 1'
#
loop_
_entity.id
_entity.type
_entity.pdbx_description
1 polymer ?
#
loop_
_entity_poly.entity_id
_entity_poly.type
_entity_poly.pdbx_seq_one_letter_code
_entity_poly.pdbx_strand_id
1 'polypeptide(L)'
;MKNKQRKNERGRYAWTATKEVAYIAVFSALCIACQTVLSFIPGVEIVTLLFVSFAFSFGVRRSVISAIAFSLLRQLIFGFSPTVLILYLIYYPLLCLAVGLLGKWKKSLLFLLPFAVAIALLFTACFTLLDDLVTPLYYGFTAKQTTAYFYYSLPVLVTQTACAGITVAVGFVPICKAFQIIKNRL
;
A
#
# COMPACT_ATOMS: atom_id res chain seq x y z
N MET A 1 -12.61 6.68 -44.21
CA MET A 1 -13.30 6.46 -42.91
C MET A 1 -12.43 5.73 -41.89
N LYS A 2 -11.72 4.64 -42.20
CA LYS A 2 -10.82 3.89 -41.26
C LYS A 2 -9.73 4.73 -40.56
N ASN A 3 -9.16 5.74 -41.22
CA ASN A 3 -8.08 6.55 -40.66
C ASN A 3 -8.57 7.52 -39.55
N LYS A 4 -9.81 8.01 -39.68
CA LYS A 4 -10.44 8.89 -38.67
C LYS A 4 -10.84 8.10 -37.40
N GLN A 5 -11.27 6.85 -37.57
CA GLN A 5 -11.56 5.95 -36.45
C GLN A 5 -10.29 5.57 -35.67
N ARG A 6 -9.19 5.20 -36.36
CA ARG A 6 -7.89 4.91 -35.71
C ARG A 6 -7.34 6.11 -34.93
N LYS A 7 -7.52 7.34 -35.46
CA LYS A 7 -7.06 8.57 -34.79
C LYS A 7 -7.89 8.86 -33.54
N ASN A 8 -9.19 8.62 -33.57
CA ASN A 8 -10.08 8.75 -32.41
C ASN A 8 -9.80 7.68 -31.33
N GLU A 9 -9.52 6.45 -31.74
CA GLU A 9 -9.14 5.38 -30.79
C GLU A 9 -7.79 5.69 -30.12
N ARG A 10 -6.77 6.09 -30.87
CA ARG A 10 -5.49 6.51 -30.30
C ARG A 10 -5.63 7.68 -29.33
N GLY A 11 -6.45 8.68 -29.63
CA GLY A 11 -6.74 9.79 -28.73
C GLY A 11 -7.44 9.34 -27.45
N ARG A 12 -8.37 8.40 -27.53
CA ARG A 12 -9.08 7.82 -26.38
C ARG A 12 -8.14 6.98 -25.51
N TYR A 13 -7.25 6.17 -26.12
CA TYR A 13 -6.23 5.40 -25.38
C TYR A 13 -5.22 6.30 -24.68
N ALA A 14 -4.75 7.35 -25.35
CA ALA A 14 -3.83 8.32 -24.76
C ALA A 14 -4.47 9.05 -23.56
N TRP A 15 -5.71 9.47 -23.67
CA TRP A 15 -6.46 10.13 -22.62
C TRP A 15 -6.68 9.24 -21.39
N THR A 16 -7.00 7.96 -21.59
CA THR A 16 -7.16 6.99 -20.50
C THR A 16 -5.82 6.68 -19.83
N ALA A 17 -4.74 6.55 -20.61
CA ALA A 17 -3.40 6.33 -20.08
C ALA A 17 -2.92 7.52 -19.21
N THR A 18 -3.13 8.74 -19.67
CA THR A 18 -2.78 9.96 -18.91
C THR A 18 -3.52 10.02 -17.57
N LYS A 19 -4.80 9.71 -17.56
CA LYS A 19 -5.59 9.62 -16.31
C LYS A 19 -5.04 8.55 -15.37
N GLU A 20 -4.70 7.37 -15.88
CA GLU A 20 -4.13 6.29 -15.04
C GLU A 20 -2.81 6.70 -14.40
N VAL A 21 -1.92 7.33 -15.17
CA VAL A 21 -0.64 7.85 -14.64
C VAL A 21 -0.88 8.93 -13.58
N ALA A 22 -1.84 9.85 -13.82
CA ALA A 22 -2.19 10.89 -12.85
C ALA A 22 -2.70 10.30 -11.53
N TYR A 23 -3.57 9.27 -11.57
CA TYR A 23 -4.02 8.58 -10.35
C TYR A 23 -2.88 7.96 -9.57
N ILE A 24 -1.97 7.26 -10.24
CA ILE A 24 -0.82 6.61 -9.64
C ILE A 24 0.09 7.65 -8.99
N ALA A 25 0.39 8.74 -9.71
CA ALA A 25 1.27 9.79 -9.23
C ALA A 25 0.69 10.52 -8.00
N VAL A 26 -0.57 10.96 -8.07
CA VAL A 26 -1.25 11.67 -6.97
C VAL A 26 -1.39 10.77 -5.75
N PHE A 27 -1.76 9.51 -5.94
CA PHE A 27 -1.90 8.57 -4.84
C PHE A 27 -0.55 8.25 -4.18
N SER A 28 0.51 8.02 -4.97
CA SER A 28 1.86 7.78 -4.42
C SER A 28 2.38 9.01 -3.66
N ALA A 29 2.17 10.22 -4.20
CA ALA A 29 2.53 11.45 -3.52
C ALA A 29 1.76 11.63 -2.20
N LEU A 30 0.46 11.33 -2.18
CA LEU A 30 -0.35 11.35 -0.95
C LEU A 30 0.20 10.38 0.11
N CYS A 31 0.53 9.14 -0.29
CA CYS A 31 1.11 8.16 0.62
C CYS A 31 2.44 8.63 1.20
N ILE A 32 3.32 9.23 0.39
CA ILE A 32 4.60 9.78 0.83
C ILE A 32 4.37 10.95 1.80
N ALA A 33 3.49 11.88 1.47
CA ALA A 33 3.15 13.02 2.34
C ALA A 33 2.63 12.55 3.70
N CYS A 34 1.69 11.59 3.71
CA CYS A 34 1.19 11.01 4.96
C CYS A 34 2.29 10.31 5.76
N GLN A 35 3.15 9.54 5.10
CA GLN A 35 4.28 8.88 5.76
C GLN A 35 5.26 9.88 6.36
N THR A 36 5.58 10.96 5.64
CA THR A 36 6.50 12.01 6.10
C THR A 36 5.95 12.72 7.34
N VAL A 37 4.67 13.11 7.31
CA VAL A 37 4.02 13.78 8.44
C VAL A 37 3.96 12.88 9.68
N LEU A 38 3.73 11.58 9.50
CA LEU A 38 3.59 10.61 10.59
C LEU A 38 4.90 9.95 11.02
N SER A 39 6.00 10.21 10.31
CA SER A 39 7.32 9.65 10.65
C SER A 39 7.82 10.07 12.04
N PHE A 40 7.30 11.18 12.59
CA PHE A 40 7.62 11.64 13.95
C PHE A 40 6.94 10.84 15.05
N ILE A 41 5.94 9.99 14.72
CA ILE A 41 5.19 9.20 15.70
C ILE A 41 5.44 7.71 15.41
N PRO A 42 6.30 7.05 16.20
CA PRO A 42 6.63 5.65 16.00
C PRO A 42 5.38 4.76 16.09
N GLY A 43 5.26 3.80 15.17
CA GLY A 43 4.16 2.84 15.17
C GLY A 43 2.83 3.32 14.60
N VAL A 44 2.71 4.61 14.19
CA VAL A 44 1.50 5.10 13.52
C VAL A 44 1.59 4.88 12.01
N GLU A 45 0.74 4.01 11.49
CA GLU A 45 0.66 3.70 10.06
C GLU A 45 -0.71 4.05 9.48
N ILE A 46 -0.72 5.05 8.57
CA ILE A 46 -1.90 5.36 7.74
C ILE A 46 -1.70 4.84 6.30
N VAL A 47 -0.46 4.61 5.89
CA VAL A 47 -0.15 4.19 4.53
C VAL A 47 -0.80 2.85 4.19
N THR A 48 -0.81 1.90 5.10
CA THR A 48 -1.51 0.61 4.96
C THR A 48 -3.01 0.82 4.72
N LEU A 49 -3.67 1.69 5.49
CA LEU A 49 -5.08 2.05 5.29
C LEU A 49 -5.33 2.65 3.91
N LEU A 50 -4.47 3.56 3.45
CA LEU A 50 -4.58 4.18 2.12
C LEU A 50 -4.47 3.13 1.02
N PHE A 51 -3.48 2.22 1.08
CA PHE A 51 -3.32 1.15 0.10
C PHE A 51 -4.48 0.16 0.12
N VAL A 52 -4.96 -0.24 1.30
CA VAL A 52 -6.13 -1.12 1.46
C VAL A 52 -7.36 -0.48 0.80
N SER A 53 -7.64 0.78 1.10
CA SER A 53 -8.81 1.49 0.56
C SER A 53 -8.69 1.76 -0.95
N PHE A 54 -7.48 2.08 -1.43
CA PHE A 54 -7.22 2.32 -2.84
C PHE A 54 -7.31 1.04 -3.66
N ALA A 55 -6.68 -0.06 -3.20
CA ALA A 55 -6.73 -1.36 -3.86
C ALA A 55 -8.16 -1.89 -3.96
N PHE A 56 -8.95 -1.71 -2.90
CA PHE A 56 -10.36 -2.07 -2.90
C PHE A 56 -11.18 -1.27 -3.94
N SER A 57 -10.94 0.04 -4.03
CA SER A 57 -11.75 0.96 -4.87
C SER A 57 -11.34 0.96 -6.34
N PHE A 58 -10.04 0.93 -6.62
CA PHE A 58 -9.48 1.05 -7.98
C PHE A 58 -9.00 -0.27 -8.57
N GLY A 59 -8.94 -1.33 -7.78
CA GLY A 59 -8.57 -2.68 -8.20
C GLY A 59 -7.07 -2.95 -8.23
N VAL A 60 -6.72 -4.22 -8.48
CA VAL A 60 -5.36 -4.77 -8.35
C VAL A 60 -4.33 -4.03 -9.21
N ARG A 61 -4.60 -3.85 -10.52
CA ARG A 61 -3.60 -3.32 -11.46
C ARG A 61 -3.09 -1.95 -11.07
N ARG A 62 -4.00 -1.00 -10.77
CA ARG A 62 -3.64 0.37 -10.41
C ARG A 62 -2.92 0.44 -9.08
N SER A 63 -3.41 -0.31 -8.10
CA SER A 63 -2.82 -0.31 -6.76
C SER A 63 -1.43 -0.94 -6.71
N VAL A 64 -1.19 -2.03 -7.44
CA VAL A 64 0.13 -2.65 -7.53
C VAL A 64 1.14 -1.70 -8.20
N ILE A 65 0.78 -1.05 -9.30
CA ILE A 65 1.66 -0.07 -9.94
C ILE A 65 1.94 1.12 -9.02
N SER A 66 0.92 1.61 -8.29
CA SER A 66 1.10 2.67 -7.28
C SER A 66 2.00 2.23 -6.13
N ALA A 67 1.91 0.97 -5.70
CA ALA A 67 2.75 0.40 -4.66
C ALA A 67 4.23 0.37 -5.08
N ILE A 68 4.51 -0.05 -6.31
CA ILE A 68 5.86 -0.04 -6.86
C ILE A 68 6.39 1.39 -6.98
N ALA A 69 5.58 2.31 -7.54
CA ALA A 69 5.95 3.73 -7.66
C ALA A 69 6.23 4.36 -6.28
N PHE A 70 5.38 4.12 -5.29
CA PHE A 70 5.56 4.57 -3.92
C PHE A 70 6.86 4.04 -3.31
N SER A 71 7.13 2.73 -3.45
CA SER A 71 8.33 2.09 -2.90
C SER A 71 9.62 2.70 -3.45
N LEU A 72 9.64 3.03 -4.74
CA LEU A 72 10.78 3.68 -5.40
C LEU A 72 10.91 5.16 -5.01
N LEU A 73 9.81 5.92 -5.08
CA LEU A 73 9.83 7.36 -4.79
C LEU A 73 10.17 7.66 -3.32
N ARG A 74 9.75 6.79 -2.40
CA ARG A 74 10.10 6.91 -0.99
C ARG A 74 11.60 6.95 -0.75
N GLN A 75 12.39 6.17 -1.51
CA GLN A 75 13.85 6.14 -1.36
C GLN A 75 14.51 7.48 -1.71
N LEU A 76 13.89 8.27 -2.59
CA LEU A 76 14.40 9.60 -2.95
C LEU A 76 14.22 10.61 -1.80
N ILE A 77 13.21 10.41 -0.95
CA ILE A 77 12.86 11.36 0.12
C ILE A 77 13.51 10.97 1.46
N PHE A 78 13.46 9.69 1.82
CA PHE A 78 13.97 9.18 3.10
C PHE A 78 15.41 8.66 3.03
N GLY A 79 16.05 8.73 1.86
CA GLY A 79 17.35 8.14 1.59
C GLY A 79 17.27 6.68 1.15
N PHE A 80 18.31 6.25 0.43
CA PHE A 80 18.37 4.91 -0.13
C PHE A 80 18.69 3.87 0.94
N SER A 81 17.73 2.98 1.21
CA SER A 81 17.90 1.82 2.10
C SER A 81 17.49 0.55 1.35
N PRO A 82 18.45 -0.31 0.98
CA PRO A 82 18.17 -1.52 0.19
C PRO A 82 17.20 -2.49 0.87
N THR A 83 17.32 -2.68 2.19
CA THR A 83 16.44 -3.56 2.97
C THR A 83 15.00 -3.07 2.93
N VAL A 84 14.79 -1.78 3.20
CA VAL A 84 13.45 -1.17 3.18
C VAL A 84 12.85 -1.20 1.76
N LEU A 85 13.68 -1.00 0.72
CA LEU A 85 13.22 -1.10 -0.66
C LEU A 85 12.70 -2.50 -0.99
N ILE A 86 13.47 -3.53 -0.64
CA ILE A 86 13.09 -4.94 -0.84
C ILE A 86 11.78 -5.24 -0.11
N LEU A 87 11.69 -4.86 1.16
CA LEU A 87 10.51 -5.07 1.99
C LEU A 87 9.26 -4.41 1.38
N TYR A 88 9.37 -3.15 0.96
CA TYR A 88 8.24 -2.40 0.41
C TYR A 88 7.81 -2.93 -0.96
N LEU A 89 8.75 -3.37 -1.81
CA LEU A 89 8.45 -3.98 -3.11
C LEU A 89 7.77 -5.35 -2.99
N ILE A 90 7.93 -6.03 -1.87
CA ILE A 90 7.24 -7.29 -1.60
C ILE A 90 5.89 -7.01 -0.92
N TYR A 91 5.91 -6.26 0.16
CA TYR A 91 4.76 -6.06 1.04
C TYR A 91 3.58 -5.35 0.36
N TYR A 92 3.79 -4.13 -0.14
CA TYR A 92 2.67 -3.33 -0.69
C TYR A 92 2.04 -3.93 -1.94
N PRO A 93 2.77 -4.48 -2.93
CA PRO A 93 2.16 -5.15 -4.07
C PRO A 93 1.34 -6.38 -3.66
N LEU A 94 1.82 -7.20 -2.73
CA LEU A 94 1.10 -8.37 -2.24
C LEU A 94 -0.15 -7.97 -1.46
N LEU A 95 -0.07 -6.96 -0.58
CA LEU A 95 -1.23 -6.39 0.12
C LEU A 95 -2.28 -5.88 -0.89
N CYS A 96 -1.84 -5.12 -1.90
CA CYS A 96 -2.72 -4.61 -2.96
C CYS A 96 -3.39 -5.73 -3.77
N LEU A 97 -2.68 -6.81 -4.03
CA LEU A 97 -3.20 -7.98 -4.71
C LEU A 97 -4.30 -8.64 -3.86
N ALA A 98 -4.02 -8.91 -2.58
CA ALA A 98 -4.98 -9.55 -1.67
C ALA A 98 -6.26 -8.72 -1.53
N VAL A 99 -6.13 -7.42 -1.22
CA VAL A 99 -7.29 -6.53 -1.02
C VAL A 99 -8.00 -6.20 -2.34
N GLY A 100 -7.26 -6.05 -3.43
CA GLY A 100 -7.86 -5.80 -4.75
C GLY A 100 -8.65 -6.99 -5.28
N LEU A 101 -8.32 -8.23 -4.87
CA LEU A 101 -9.13 -9.42 -5.11
C LEU A 101 -10.39 -9.41 -4.24
N LEU A 102 -10.28 -9.02 -2.97
CA LEU A 102 -11.43 -8.82 -2.07
C LEU A 102 -12.42 -7.80 -2.65
N GLY A 103 -11.93 -6.73 -3.28
CA GLY A 103 -12.75 -5.70 -3.93
C GLY A 103 -13.57 -6.19 -5.13
N LYS A 104 -13.28 -7.38 -5.68
CA LYS A 104 -14.12 -8.00 -6.72
C LYS A 104 -15.41 -8.61 -6.17
N TRP A 105 -15.49 -8.85 -4.87
CA TRP A 105 -16.69 -9.35 -4.23
C TRP A 105 -17.74 -8.25 -4.17
N LYS A 106 -18.87 -8.43 -4.87
CA LYS A 106 -19.98 -7.48 -4.91
C LYS A 106 -20.81 -7.50 -3.61
N LYS A 107 -20.14 -7.29 -2.48
CA LYS A 107 -20.76 -7.23 -1.13
C LYS A 107 -20.68 -5.81 -0.58
N SER A 108 -21.46 -5.51 0.45
CA SER A 108 -21.43 -4.20 1.10
C SER A 108 -20.06 -3.94 1.77
N LEU A 109 -19.65 -2.67 1.82
CA LEU A 109 -18.40 -2.26 2.48
C LEU A 109 -18.32 -2.72 3.94
N LEU A 110 -19.45 -2.64 4.66
CA LEU A 110 -19.52 -3.07 6.06
C LEU A 110 -19.33 -4.57 6.22
N PHE A 111 -19.83 -5.38 5.27
CA PHE A 111 -19.62 -6.84 5.28
C PHE A 111 -18.15 -7.19 5.00
N LEU A 112 -17.48 -6.42 4.16
CA LEU A 112 -16.09 -6.67 3.77
C LEU A 112 -15.07 -6.05 4.74
N LEU A 113 -15.51 -5.16 5.62
CA LEU A 113 -14.66 -4.51 6.62
C LEU A 113 -13.85 -5.50 7.48
N PRO A 114 -14.45 -6.55 8.11
CA PRO A 114 -13.67 -7.48 8.93
C PRO A 114 -12.60 -8.23 8.13
N PHE A 115 -12.87 -8.54 6.86
CA PHE A 115 -11.89 -9.17 5.98
C PHE A 115 -10.73 -8.21 5.63
N ALA A 116 -11.04 -6.94 5.37
CA ALA A 116 -10.03 -5.92 5.11
C ALA A 116 -9.14 -5.69 6.34
N VAL A 117 -9.73 -5.67 7.55
CA VAL A 117 -8.99 -5.57 8.82
C VAL A 117 -8.12 -6.80 9.02
N ALA A 118 -8.66 -8.01 8.84
CA ALA A 118 -7.90 -9.25 9.00
C ALA A 118 -6.69 -9.31 8.03
N ILE A 119 -6.88 -8.93 6.77
CA ILE A 119 -5.80 -8.84 5.80
C ILE A 119 -4.75 -7.80 6.23
N ALA A 120 -5.17 -6.62 6.68
CA ALA A 120 -4.25 -5.59 7.15
C ALA A 120 -3.42 -6.07 8.34
N LEU A 121 -4.06 -6.67 9.36
CA LEU A 121 -3.38 -7.24 10.54
C LEU A 121 -2.36 -8.30 10.13
N LEU A 122 -2.79 -9.27 9.31
CA LEU A 122 -1.94 -10.37 8.87
C LEU A 122 -0.72 -9.85 8.08
N PHE A 123 -0.97 -8.98 7.11
CA PHE A 123 0.11 -8.45 6.27
C PHE A 123 1.08 -7.56 7.05
N THR A 124 0.59 -6.73 7.98
CA THR A 124 1.47 -5.89 8.82
C THR A 124 2.32 -6.75 9.76
N ALA A 125 1.75 -7.80 10.36
CA ALA A 125 2.53 -8.74 11.15
C ALA A 125 3.59 -9.46 10.30
N CYS A 126 3.22 -9.95 9.11
CA CYS A 126 4.15 -10.56 8.17
C CYS A 126 5.25 -9.60 7.71
N PHE A 127 4.95 -8.30 7.57
CA PHE A 127 5.95 -7.29 7.22
C PHE A 127 7.07 -7.20 8.26
N THR A 128 6.72 -7.12 9.55
CA THR A 128 7.72 -7.05 10.62
C THR A 128 8.54 -8.34 10.70
N LEU A 129 7.90 -9.51 10.57
CA LEU A 129 8.61 -10.78 10.53
C LEU A 129 9.52 -10.91 9.30
N LEU A 130 9.11 -10.35 8.16
CA LEU A 130 9.93 -10.30 6.96
C LEU A 130 11.15 -9.39 7.16
N ASP A 131 10.98 -8.26 7.85
CA ASP A 131 12.11 -7.38 8.22
C ASP A 131 13.08 -8.08 9.16
N ASP A 132 12.58 -8.80 10.15
CA ASP A 132 13.37 -9.61 11.08
C ASP A 132 14.21 -10.70 10.40
N LEU A 133 13.81 -11.11 9.20
CA LEU A 133 14.56 -12.07 8.37
C LEU A 133 15.51 -11.36 7.41
N VAL A 134 15.01 -10.38 6.65
CA VAL A 134 15.74 -9.72 5.55
C VAL A 134 16.88 -8.85 6.08
N THR A 135 16.63 -8.07 7.13
CA THR A 135 17.63 -7.13 7.67
C THR A 135 18.85 -7.83 8.24
N PRO A 136 18.74 -8.85 9.13
CA PRO A 136 19.89 -9.58 9.61
C PRO A 136 20.65 -10.32 8.51
N LEU A 137 19.93 -10.90 7.54
CA LEU A 137 20.53 -11.59 6.41
C LEU A 137 21.34 -10.65 5.51
N TYR A 138 20.79 -9.46 5.24
CA TYR A 138 21.44 -8.46 4.39
C TYR A 138 22.72 -7.88 5.03
N TYR A 139 22.68 -7.61 6.33
CA TYR A 139 23.80 -7.02 7.06
C TYR A 139 24.77 -8.08 7.64
N GLY A 140 24.50 -9.36 7.45
CA GLY A 140 25.36 -10.45 7.94
C GLY A 140 25.43 -10.52 9.45
N PHE A 141 24.31 -10.37 10.16
CA PHE A 141 24.28 -10.42 11.63
C PHE A 141 24.65 -11.82 12.12
N THR A 142 25.37 -11.87 13.24
CA THR A 142 25.61 -13.13 13.96
C THR A 142 24.32 -13.62 14.60
N ALA A 143 24.24 -14.94 14.91
CA ALA A 143 23.07 -15.53 15.56
C ALA A 143 22.61 -14.77 16.81
N LYS A 144 23.56 -14.30 17.62
CA LYS A 144 23.28 -13.50 18.83
C LYS A 144 22.66 -12.12 18.50
N GLN A 145 23.16 -11.45 17.47
CA GLN A 145 22.63 -10.17 17.00
C GLN A 145 21.23 -10.34 16.39
N THR A 146 21.03 -11.37 15.60
CA THR A 146 19.72 -11.69 15.02
C THR A 146 18.67 -11.95 16.10
N THR A 147 19.03 -12.73 17.13
CA THR A 147 18.13 -12.98 18.26
C THR A 147 17.79 -11.68 19.01
N ALA A 148 18.79 -10.82 19.26
CA ALA A 148 18.53 -9.53 19.88
C ALA A 148 17.63 -8.63 19.03
N TYR A 149 17.89 -8.56 17.70
CA TYR A 149 17.06 -7.81 16.75
C TYR A 149 15.59 -8.24 16.81
N PHE A 150 15.34 -9.55 16.79
CA PHE A 150 14.01 -10.11 16.91
C PHE A 150 13.30 -9.73 18.22
N TYR A 151 14.00 -9.76 19.36
CA TYR A 151 13.40 -9.34 20.64
C TYR A 151 13.06 -7.84 20.66
N TYR A 152 13.88 -6.99 20.03
CA TYR A 152 13.61 -5.55 19.94
C TYR A 152 12.49 -5.22 18.94
N SER A 153 12.22 -6.07 17.96
CA SER A 153 11.13 -5.88 16.98
C SER A 153 9.75 -6.25 17.55
N LEU A 154 9.64 -7.11 18.57
CA LEU A 154 8.36 -7.54 19.13
C LEU A 154 7.42 -6.40 19.57
N PRO A 155 7.89 -5.38 20.34
CA PRO A 155 7.05 -4.23 20.67
C PRO A 155 6.57 -3.47 19.43
N VAL A 156 7.44 -3.34 18.43
CA VAL A 156 7.11 -2.68 17.15
C VAL A 156 6.06 -3.48 16.42
N LEU A 157 6.20 -4.80 16.33
CA LEU A 157 5.21 -5.70 15.74
C LEU A 157 3.81 -5.51 16.35
N VAL A 158 3.73 -5.46 17.69
CA VAL A 158 2.44 -5.30 18.39
C VAL A 158 1.85 -3.92 18.11
N THR A 159 2.64 -2.85 18.26
CA THR A 159 2.16 -1.48 18.06
C THR A 159 1.75 -1.20 16.63
N GLN A 160 2.56 -1.59 15.64
CA GLN A 160 2.25 -1.43 14.22
C GLN A 160 1.01 -2.22 13.80
N THR A 161 0.94 -3.49 14.20
CA THR A 161 -0.20 -4.36 13.86
C THR A 161 -1.49 -3.83 14.48
N ALA A 162 -1.47 -3.43 15.76
CA ALA A 162 -2.62 -2.83 16.42
C ALA A 162 -3.04 -1.52 15.74
N CYS A 163 -2.09 -0.64 15.43
CA CYS A 163 -2.36 0.62 14.73
C CYS A 163 -2.97 0.37 13.35
N ALA A 164 -2.41 -0.54 12.55
CA ALA A 164 -2.93 -0.89 11.24
C ALA A 164 -4.37 -1.43 11.32
N GLY A 165 -4.65 -2.30 12.29
CA GLY A 165 -6.00 -2.83 12.53
C GLY A 165 -7.00 -1.73 12.90
N ILE A 166 -6.66 -0.87 13.84
CA ILE A 166 -7.53 0.22 14.30
C ILE A 166 -7.76 1.24 13.17
N THR A 167 -6.71 1.66 12.48
CA THR A 167 -6.82 2.66 11.40
C THR A 167 -7.66 2.13 10.24
N VAL A 168 -7.51 0.84 9.87
CA VAL A 168 -8.34 0.22 8.83
C VAL A 168 -9.78 0.04 9.31
N ALA A 169 -10.01 -0.38 10.56
CA ALA A 169 -11.35 -0.55 11.10
C ALA A 169 -12.15 0.77 11.07
N VAL A 170 -11.52 1.89 11.43
CA VAL A 170 -12.18 3.21 11.50
C VAL A 170 -12.19 3.88 10.11
N GLY A 171 -11.08 3.85 9.36
CA GLY A 171 -10.86 4.64 8.16
C GLY A 171 -11.30 3.99 6.86
N PHE A 172 -11.43 2.66 6.80
CA PHE A 172 -11.70 1.95 5.54
C PHE A 172 -12.99 2.41 4.85
N VAL A 173 -14.09 2.45 5.58
CA VAL A 173 -15.40 2.80 5.00
C VAL A 173 -15.44 4.25 4.49
N PRO A 174 -15.05 5.28 5.29
CA PRO A 174 -15.08 6.65 4.81
C PRO A 174 -14.12 6.90 3.65
N ILE A 175 -12.91 6.34 3.68
CA ILE A 175 -11.94 6.53 2.60
C ILE A 175 -12.38 5.82 1.33
N CYS A 176 -12.91 4.60 1.41
CA CYS A 176 -13.48 3.92 0.26
C CYS A 176 -14.63 4.69 -0.38
N LYS A 177 -15.52 5.29 0.42
CA LYS A 177 -16.58 6.17 -0.10
C LYS A 177 -16.01 7.40 -0.81
N ALA A 178 -15.00 8.05 -0.23
CA ALA A 178 -14.33 9.19 -0.86
C ALA A 178 -13.70 8.79 -2.21
N PHE A 179 -12.99 7.67 -2.27
CA PHE A 179 -12.42 7.15 -3.51
C PHE A 179 -13.48 6.78 -4.55
N GLN A 180 -14.62 6.24 -4.14
CA GLN A 180 -15.73 5.95 -5.06
C GLN A 180 -16.34 7.23 -5.63
N ILE A 181 -16.49 8.30 -4.84
CA ILE A 181 -16.96 9.60 -5.34
C ILE A 181 -16.00 10.16 -6.38
N ILE A 182 -14.70 10.13 -6.10
CA ILE A 182 -13.66 10.58 -7.03
C ILE A 182 -13.72 9.76 -8.34
N LYS A 183 -13.80 8.43 -8.21
CA LYS A 183 -13.87 7.52 -9.36
C LYS A 183 -15.09 7.76 -10.25
N ASN A 184 -16.23 8.14 -9.66
CA ASN A 184 -17.48 8.37 -10.41
C ASN A 184 -17.53 9.76 -11.07
N ARG A 185 -16.72 10.73 -10.60
CA ARG A 185 -16.67 12.08 -11.18
C ARG A 185 -15.66 12.24 -12.32
N LEU A 186 -14.82 11.26 -12.52
CA LEU A 186 -13.71 11.26 -13.49
C LEU A 186 -13.90 10.22 -14.60
#